data_e7013124618db27f37f7a1441a631226
#
_entry.id   e7013124618db27f37f7a1441a631226
#
_cell.length_a   1.000
_cell.length_b   1.000
_cell.length_c   1.000
_cell.angle_alpha   90.00
_cell.angle_beta   90.00
_cell.angle_gamma   90.00
#
_symmetry.space_group_name_H-M   'P 1'
#
loop_
_entity.id
_entity.type
_entity.pdbx_description
1 polymer ?
#
loop_
_entity_poly.entity_id
_entity_poly.type
_entity_poly.pdbx_seq_one_letter_code
_entity_poly.pdbx_strand_id
1 'polypeptide(L)'
;MVKEKNSPRFERRKIMGFYDLSVTSAAGEEISMKDYEGKVVLVVNTATGCGFTPHYKDIEAMYEKYHDKGFEVIDVPCNQFAGQTPGTDEEIHEFCTLKYNTQFPQMKKADVNGENAIPLFTYLKEQKGFEGFGKGPAALAMSAMLSKIDKDYKNNPDIKWNFTKFIVDRSGNVVARFEPTEKMEKVARCVESLI
;
A
#
# COMPACT_ATOMS: atom_id res chain seq x y z
N MET A 1 -28.28 42.32 33.54
CA MET A 1 -28.25 41.59 32.26
C MET A 1 -26.81 41.19 31.97
N VAL A 2 -26.45 39.93 32.26
CA VAL A 2 -25.11 39.38 32.05
C VAL A 2 -25.12 38.73 30.67
N LYS A 3 -24.28 39.21 29.75
CA LYS A 3 -24.11 38.61 28.42
C LYS A 3 -23.25 37.37 28.56
N GLU A 4 -23.85 36.20 28.34
CA GLU A 4 -23.12 34.95 28.16
C GLU A 4 -22.22 35.08 26.92
N LYS A 5 -20.90 34.88 27.12
CA LYS A 5 -19.91 34.74 26.07
C LYS A 5 -20.04 33.35 25.50
N ASN A 6 -20.56 33.22 24.30
CA ASN A 6 -20.46 31.99 23.49
C ASN A 6 -18.98 31.67 23.24
N SER A 7 -18.50 30.66 23.91
CA SER A 7 -17.19 30.05 23.63
C SER A 7 -17.28 29.30 22.31
N PRO A 8 -16.33 29.45 21.37
CA PRO A 8 -16.35 28.68 20.13
C PRO A 8 -16.20 27.22 20.45
N ARG A 9 -17.18 26.42 20.05
CA ARG A 9 -17.12 24.95 20.07
C ARG A 9 -15.95 24.53 19.17
N PHE A 10 -14.84 24.07 19.75
CA PHE A 10 -13.79 23.38 19.02
C PHE A 10 -14.40 22.09 18.48
N GLU A 11 -14.82 22.09 17.21
CA GLU A 11 -15.06 20.84 16.50
C GLU A 11 -13.73 20.07 16.49
N ARG A 12 -13.68 18.98 17.26
CA ARG A 12 -12.58 18.01 17.13
C ARG A 12 -12.62 17.53 15.70
N ARG A 13 -11.62 17.90 14.90
CA ARG A 13 -11.37 17.23 13.61
C ARG A 13 -11.35 15.74 13.91
N LYS A 14 -12.30 14.98 13.34
CA LYS A 14 -12.29 13.53 13.42
C LYS A 14 -10.95 13.07 12.84
N ILE A 15 -10.11 12.45 13.67
CA ILE A 15 -8.85 11.86 13.18
C ILE A 15 -9.29 10.72 12.28
N MET A 16 -9.00 10.83 10.98
CA MET A 16 -9.33 9.81 9.99
C MET A 16 -8.46 8.59 10.24
N GLY A 17 -9.08 7.43 10.42
CA GLY A 17 -8.41 6.15 10.57
C GLY A 17 -8.47 5.32 9.30
N PHE A 18 -7.79 4.18 9.29
CA PHE A 18 -7.78 3.26 8.15
C PHE A 18 -9.20 2.87 7.72
N TYR A 19 -10.08 2.56 8.64
CA TYR A 19 -11.45 2.13 8.38
C TYR A 19 -12.42 3.23 7.92
N ASP A 20 -11.99 4.49 7.93
CA ASP A 20 -12.76 5.62 7.38
C ASP A 20 -12.48 5.82 5.87
N LEU A 21 -11.61 5.01 5.27
CA LEU A 21 -11.16 5.12 3.88
C LEU A 21 -11.90 4.13 2.97
N SER A 22 -11.81 4.36 1.66
CA SER A 22 -12.27 3.43 0.62
C SER A 22 -11.30 3.37 -0.55
N VAL A 23 -11.42 2.34 -1.37
CA VAL A 23 -10.76 2.17 -2.66
C VAL A 23 -11.77 1.73 -3.72
N THR A 24 -11.39 1.84 -4.98
CA THR A 24 -12.22 1.35 -6.08
C THR A 24 -11.68 0.01 -6.59
N SER A 25 -12.51 -1.00 -6.74
CA SER A 25 -12.15 -2.27 -7.36
C SER A 25 -11.87 -2.12 -8.86
N ALA A 26 -11.21 -3.10 -9.48
CA ALA A 26 -11.02 -3.14 -10.93
C ALA A 26 -12.37 -3.11 -11.69
N ALA A 27 -13.45 -3.62 -11.08
CA ALA A 27 -14.81 -3.57 -11.63
C ALA A 27 -15.51 -2.19 -11.47
N GLY A 28 -14.86 -1.23 -10.77
CA GLY A 28 -15.41 0.11 -10.53
C GLY A 28 -16.29 0.22 -9.29
N GLU A 29 -16.35 -0.79 -8.44
CA GLU A 29 -17.11 -0.78 -7.19
C GLU A 29 -16.30 -0.12 -6.07
N GLU A 30 -16.97 0.65 -5.21
CA GLU A 30 -16.37 1.20 -4.01
C GLU A 30 -16.26 0.13 -2.93
N ILE A 31 -15.04 -0.10 -2.41
CA ILE A 31 -14.74 -1.05 -1.34
C ILE A 31 -14.33 -0.24 -0.10
N SER A 32 -15.09 -0.37 0.97
CA SER A 32 -14.77 0.27 2.25
C SER A 32 -13.66 -0.47 2.98
N MET A 33 -12.69 0.25 3.53
CA MET A 33 -11.67 -0.35 4.40
C MET A 33 -12.28 -0.93 5.68
N LYS A 34 -13.51 -0.55 6.02
CA LYS A 34 -14.27 -1.14 7.13
C LYS A 34 -14.61 -2.61 6.91
N ASP A 35 -14.71 -3.06 5.65
CA ASP A 35 -14.97 -4.47 5.31
C ASP A 35 -13.79 -5.39 5.71
N TYR A 36 -12.64 -4.79 6.03
CA TYR A 36 -11.44 -5.45 6.52
C TYR A 36 -11.25 -5.34 8.04
N GLU A 37 -12.26 -4.87 8.78
CA GLU A 37 -12.18 -4.76 10.24
C GLU A 37 -11.92 -6.14 10.88
N GLY A 38 -10.96 -6.20 11.81
CA GLY A 38 -10.55 -7.45 12.46
C GLY A 38 -9.60 -8.33 11.65
N LYS A 39 -9.20 -7.90 10.44
CA LYS A 39 -8.26 -8.62 9.58
C LYS A 39 -6.89 -7.95 9.59
N VAL A 40 -5.85 -8.74 9.30
CA VAL A 40 -4.51 -8.22 8.97
C VAL A 40 -4.48 -7.93 7.48
N VAL A 41 -4.11 -6.72 7.08
CA VAL A 41 -4.17 -6.29 5.68
C VAL A 41 -2.79 -5.92 5.16
N LEU A 42 -2.38 -6.52 4.04
CA LEU A 42 -1.27 -6.08 3.22
C LEU A 42 -1.79 -5.13 2.14
N VAL A 43 -1.37 -3.87 2.17
CA VAL A 43 -1.62 -2.91 1.08
C VAL A 43 -0.35 -2.74 0.27
N VAL A 44 -0.41 -2.91 -1.04
CA VAL A 44 0.75 -2.86 -1.93
C VAL A 44 0.44 -2.13 -3.23
N ASN A 45 1.36 -1.28 -3.68
CA ASN A 45 1.32 -0.74 -5.04
C ASN A 45 2.12 -1.62 -5.99
N THR A 46 1.53 -2.02 -7.10
CA THR A 46 2.07 -3.06 -7.96
C THR A 46 2.29 -2.61 -9.40
N ALA A 47 2.98 -3.45 -10.17
CA ALA A 47 3.23 -3.23 -11.59
C ALA A 47 3.46 -4.55 -12.33
N THR A 48 3.07 -4.60 -13.61
CA THR A 48 3.21 -5.79 -14.45
C THR A 48 4.60 -5.94 -15.10
N GLY A 49 5.32 -4.82 -15.29
CA GLY A 49 6.62 -4.78 -15.98
C GLY A 49 7.81 -4.38 -15.09
N CYS A 50 7.73 -4.55 -13.77
CA CYS A 50 8.78 -4.20 -12.82
C CYS A 50 9.72 -5.37 -12.53
N GLY A 51 11.00 -5.08 -12.21
CA GLY A 51 11.93 -6.10 -11.73
C GLY A 51 11.48 -6.79 -10.43
N PHE A 52 10.60 -6.15 -9.65
CA PHE A 52 10.00 -6.71 -8.44
C PHE A 52 8.64 -7.39 -8.67
N THR A 53 8.14 -7.49 -9.90
CA THR A 53 6.89 -8.19 -10.21
C THR A 53 6.87 -9.66 -9.71
N PRO A 54 7.99 -10.40 -9.63
CA PRO A 54 8.01 -11.72 -9.01
C PRO A 54 7.55 -11.80 -7.55
N HIS A 55 7.48 -10.66 -6.81
CA HIS A 55 6.90 -10.61 -5.46
C HIS A 55 5.43 -11.06 -5.40
N TYR A 56 4.71 -11.03 -6.51
CA TYR A 56 3.37 -11.60 -6.58
C TYR A 56 3.31 -13.06 -6.13
N LYS A 57 4.35 -13.86 -6.43
CA LYS A 57 4.42 -15.27 -5.98
C LYS A 57 4.41 -15.39 -4.46
N ASP A 58 5.19 -14.54 -3.79
CA ASP A 58 5.31 -14.58 -2.34
C ASP A 58 4.05 -14.01 -1.68
N ILE A 59 3.43 -12.98 -2.29
CA ILE A 59 2.17 -12.39 -1.81
C ILE A 59 1.05 -13.40 -1.93
N GLU A 60 0.94 -14.10 -3.08
CA GLU A 60 -0.05 -15.15 -3.28
C GLU A 60 0.15 -16.31 -2.31
N ALA A 61 1.38 -16.76 -2.11
CA ALA A 61 1.68 -17.82 -1.14
C ALA A 61 1.30 -17.42 0.31
N MET A 62 1.45 -16.14 0.68
CA MET A 62 0.97 -15.64 1.97
C MET A 62 -0.56 -15.61 2.02
N TYR A 63 -1.20 -15.19 0.92
CA TYR A 63 -2.66 -15.16 0.84
C TYR A 63 -3.26 -16.57 0.98
N GLU A 64 -2.80 -17.54 0.20
CA GLU A 64 -3.20 -18.95 0.32
C GLU A 64 -3.03 -19.50 1.74
N LYS A 65 -1.91 -19.16 2.40
CA LYS A 65 -1.57 -19.68 3.73
C LYS A 65 -2.38 -19.06 4.86
N TYR A 66 -2.76 -17.79 4.74
CA TYR A 66 -3.26 -17.00 5.87
C TYR A 66 -4.64 -16.38 5.66
N HIS A 67 -5.23 -16.43 4.45
CA HIS A 67 -6.55 -15.86 4.18
C HIS A 67 -7.62 -16.37 5.15
N ASP A 68 -7.73 -17.70 5.32
CA ASP A 68 -8.69 -18.33 6.25
C ASP A 68 -8.45 -17.95 7.72
N LYS A 69 -7.29 -17.33 8.03
CA LYS A 69 -6.94 -16.85 9.36
C LYS A 69 -7.15 -15.34 9.51
N GLY A 70 -7.77 -14.72 8.50
CA GLY A 70 -8.09 -13.29 8.49
C GLY A 70 -6.95 -12.41 7.96
N PHE A 71 -6.20 -12.89 6.97
CA PHE A 71 -5.26 -12.06 6.19
C PHE A 71 -5.88 -11.65 4.86
N GLU A 72 -5.70 -10.41 4.48
CA GLU A 72 -6.19 -9.85 3.21
C GLU A 72 -5.11 -9.06 2.49
N VAL A 73 -5.28 -8.95 1.17
CA VAL A 73 -4.40 -8.18 0.28
C VAL A 73 -5.21 -7.13 -0.46
N ILE A 74 -4.73 -5.89 -0.46
CA ILE A 74 -5.23 -4.80 -1.29
C ILE A 74 -4.13 -4.49 -2.31
N ASP A 75 -4.32 -4.99 -3.51
CA ASP A 75 -3.42 -4.84 -4.65
C ASP A 75 -3.85 -3.63 -5.49
N VAL A 76 -3.03 -2.57 -5.52
CA VAL A 76 -3.31 -1.35 -6.28
C VAL A 76 -2.28 -1.19 -7.38
N PRO A 77 -2.59 -1.52 -8.63
CA PRO A 77 -1.71 -1.25 -9.77
C PRO A 77 -1.40 0.23 -9.90
N CYS A 78 -0.13 0.59 -10.17
CA CYS A 78 0.31 1.97 -10.28
C CYS A 78 1.27 2.16 -11.45
N ASN A 79 1.03 3.19 -12.27
CA ASN A 79 1.86 3.47 -13.44
C ASN A 79 2.85 4.64 -13.25
N GLN A 80 2.96 5.19 -12.03
CA GLN A 80 3.80 6.36 -11.76
C GLN A 80 5.31 6.06 -11.81
N PHE A 81 5.71 4.79 -11.68
CA PHE A 81 7.12 4.40 -11.62
C PHE A 81 7.58 3.83 -12.96
N ALA A 82 8.21 4.68 -13.75
CA ALA A 82 8.75 4.37 -15.09
C ALA A 82 7.72 3.79 -16.09
N GLY A 83 6.42 4.04 -15.91
CA GLY A 83 5.38 3.55 -16.81
C GLY A 83 5.28 2.02 -16.88
N GLN A 84 5.58 1.33 -15.77
CA GLN A 84 5.68 -0.14 -15.72
C GLN A 84 4.34 -0.87 -15.59
N THR A 85 3.22 -0.13 -15.68
CA THR A 85 1.85 -0.69 -15.65
C THR A 85 0.98 -0.02 -16.72
N PRO A 86 1.32 -0.14 -18.01
CA PRO A 86 0.65 0.62 -19.09
C PRO A 86 -0.76 0.10 -19.45
N GLY A 87 -1.07 -1.16 -19.14
CA GLY A 87 -2.35 -1.80 -19.54
C GLY A 87 -3.59 -1.22 -18.89
N THR A 88 -4.76 -1.66 -19.33
CA THR A 88 -6.06 -1.41 -18.68
C THR A 88 -6.17 -2.23 -17.38
N ASP A 89 -7.20 -1.96 -16.57
CA ASP A 89 -7.43 -2.76 -15.34
C ASP A 89 -7.69 -4.23 -15.69
N GLU A 90 -8.42 -4.51 -16.78
CA GLU A 90 -8.71 -5.86 -17.27
C GLU A 90 -7.42 -6.59 -17.70
N GLU A 91 -6.57 -5.94 -18.49
CA GLU A 91 -5.30 -6.51 -18.97
C GLU A 91 -4.34 -6.80 -17.81
N ILE A 92 -4.33 -5.93 -16.80
CA ILE A 92 -3.52 -6.13 -15.58
C ILE A 92 -4.06 -7.31 -14.79
N HIS A 93 -5.38 -7.41 -14.60
CA HIS A 93 -6.02 -8.52 -13.91
C HIS A 93 -5.74 -9.86 -14.60
N GLU A 94 -5.90 -9.92 -15.91
CA GLU A 94 -5.59 -11.10 -16.71
C GLU A 94 -4.11 -11.51 -16.55
N PHE A 95 -3.19 -10.57 -16.64
CA PHE A 95 -1.76 -10.82 -16.41
C PHE A 95 -1.49 -11.42 -15.03
N CYS A 96 -2.04 -10.84 -13.96
CA CYS A 96 -1.82 -11.29 -12.59
C CYS A 96 -2.41 -12.69 -12.38
N THR A 97 -3.61 -12.94 -12.87
CA THR A 97 -4.29 -14.24 -12.75
C THR A 97 -3.57 -15.32 -13.54
N LEU A 98 -3.25 -15.09 -14.82
CA LEU A 98 -2.63 -16.10 -15.68
C LEU A 98 -1.17 -16.40 -15.29
N LYS A 99 -0.43 -15.38 -14.86
CA LYS A 99 1.02 -15.53 -14.60
C LYS A 99 1.34 -15.90 -13.17
N TYR A 100 0.55 -15.41 -12.20
CA TYR A 100 0.82 -15.56 -10.77
C TYR A 100 -0.29 -16.27 -10.02
N ASN A 101 -1.41 -16.61 -10.69
CA ASN A 101 -2.58 -17.26 -10.11
C ASN A 101 -3.14 -16.47 -8.90
N THR A 102 -3.12 -15.12 -8.98
CA THR A 102 -3.57 -14.29 -7.88
C THR A 102 -5.06 -14.54 -7.58
N GLN A 103 -5.39 -14.79 -6.31
CA GLN A 103 -6.74 -15.05 -5.82
C GLN A 103 -7.30 -13.86 -5.03
N PHE A 104 -6.46 -12.95 -4.57
CA PHE A 104 -6.89 -11.73 -3.91
C PHE A 104 -7.45 -10.69 -4.91
N PRO A 105 -8.37 -9.82 -4.46
CA PRO A 105 -8.99 -8.83 -5.34
C PRO A 105 -7.98 -7.75 -5.76
N GLN A 106 -7.99 -7.44 -7.06
CA GLN A 106 -7.26 -6.30 -7.61
C GLN A 106 -8.11 -5.04 -7.55
N MET A 107 -7.50 -3.94 -7.12
CA MET A 107 -8.11 -2.62 -7.17
C MET A 107 -7.87 -1.96 -8.53
N LYS A 108 -8.65 -0.92 -8.81
CA LYS A 108 -8.45 -0.07 -9.97
C LYS A 108 -7.07 0.58 -9.92
N LYS A 109 -6.42 0.66 -11.08
CA LYS A 109 -5.13 1.35 -11.21
C LYS A 109 -5.25 2.80 -10.74
N ALA A 110 -4.33 3.22 -9.85
CA ALA A 110 -4.39 4.52 -9.22
C ALA A 110 -3.01 5.13 -8.96
N ASP A 111 -3.01 6.44 -8.72
CA ASP A 111 -1.84 7.16 -8.27
C ASP A 111 -1.65 7.01 -6.76
N VAL A 112 -0.40 6.81 -6.34
CA VAL A 112 0.00 6.64 -4.94
C VAL A 112 0.77 7.84 -4.39
N ASN A 113 1.23 8.73 -5.27
CA ASN A 113 1.94 9.97 -4.94
C ASN A 113 1.34 11.18 -5.67
N GLY A 114 1.65 12.39 -5.16
CA GLY A 114 1.21 13.64 -5.75
C GLY A 114 -0.25 14.00 -5.43
N GLU A 115 -0.76 15.01 -6.12
CA GLU A 115 -2.09 15.57 -5.86
C GLU A 115 -3.24 14.60 -6.18
N ASN A 116 -3.01 13.67 -7.10
CA ASN A 116 -4.00 12.65 -7.50
C ASN A 116 -3.89 11.35 -6.71
N ALA A 117 -3.00 11.29 -5.72
CA ALA A 117 -2.86 10.09 -4.87
C ALA A 117 -4.19 9.76 -4.18
N ILE A 118 -4.61 8.50 -4.26
CA ILE A 118 -5.83 8.08 -3.56
C ILE A 118 -5.65 8.22 -2.03
N PRO A 119 -6.73 8.59 -1.30
CA PRO A 119 -6.67 8.86 0.14
C PRO A 119 -6.02 7.73 0.97
N LEU A 120 -6.20 6.48 0.56
CA LEU A 120 -5.57 5.34 1.21
C LEU A 120 -4.03 5.47 1.27
N PHE A 121 -3.37 5.75 0.14
CA PHE A 121 -1.91 5.88 0.14
C PHE A 121 -1.43 7.16 0.81
N THR A 122 -2.17 8.25 0.75
CA THR A 122 -1.88 9.47 1.52
C THR A 122 -1.84 9.14 3.02
N TYR A 123 -2.88 8.47 3.53
CA TYR A 123 -2.93 8.03 4.92
C TYR A 123 -1.78 7.10 5.29
N LEU A 124 -1.54 6.04 4.50
CA LEU A 124 -0.50 5.06 4.79
C LEU A 124 0.90 5.69 4.89
N LYS A 125 1.22 6.61 3.97
CA LYS A 125 2.50 7.35 3.96
C LYS A 125 2.67 8.24 5.19
N GLU A 126 1.60 8.85 5.68
CA GLU A 126 1.61 9.66 6.90
C GLU A 126 1.83 8.82 8.16
N GLN A 127 1.28 7.59 8.19
CA GLN A 127 1.46 6.68 9.32
C GLN A 127 2.85 6.04 9.35
N LYS A 128 3.40 5.69 8.18
CA LYS A 128 4.73 5.06 8.04
C LYS A 128 5.48 5.69 6.86
N GLY A 129 6.40 6.57 7.19
CA GLY A 129 7.28 7.25 6.23
C GLY A 129 8.32 6.32 5.62
N PHE A 130 9.13 6.87 4.73
CA PHE A 130 10.26 6.18 4.12
C PHE A 130 11.47 6.18 5.07
N GLU A 131 11.99 5.00 5.40
CA GLU A 131 13.15 4.82 6.29
C GLU A 131 14.40 4.29 5.54
N GLY A 132 14.35 4.24 4.20
CA GLY A 132 15.43 3.74 3.35
C GLY A 132 15.14 2.35 2.77
N PHE A 133 15.98 1.94 1.83
CA PHE A 133 15.85 0.65 1.14
C PHE A 133 16.48 -0.54 1.90
N GLY A 134 16.93 -0.33 3.14
CA GLY A 134 17.63 -1.36 3.89
C GLY A 134 19.08 -1.55 3.42
N LYS A 135 19.55 -2.81 3.43
CA LYS A 135 20.94 -3.17 3.11
C LYS A 135 20.99 -4.17 1.96
N GLY A 136 22.10 -4.16 1.23
CA GLY A 136 22.38 -5.11 0.16
C GLY A 136 22.47 -4.50 -1.23
N PRO A 137 22.81 -5.30 -2.26
CA PRO A 137 23.06 -4.79 -3.61
C PRO A 137 21.85 -4.11 -4.24
N ALA A 138 20.64 -4.66 -4.07
CA ALA A 138 19.41 -4.07 -4.59
C ALA A 138 19.09 -2.73 -3.93
N ALA A 139 19.28 -2.61 -2.60
CA ALA A 139 19.09 -1.37 -1.87
C ALA A 139 20.08 -0.28 -2.32
N LEU A 140 21.32 -0.65 -2.56
CA LEU A 140 22.34 0.27 -3.06
C LEU A 140 22.01 0.75 -4.48
N ALA A 141 21.61 -0.17 -5.38
CA ALA A 141 21.22 0.16 -6.74
C ALA A 141 20.01 1.09 -6.79
N MET A 142 18.97 0.82 -5.98
CA MET A 142 17.78 1.67 -5.87
C MET A 142 18.13 3.06 -5.33
N SER A 143 18.95 3.13 -4.29
CA SER A 143 19.41 4.40 -3.73
C SER A 143 20.22 5.24 -4.76
N ALA A 144 21.10 4.59 -5.51
CA ALA A 144 21.89 5.25 -6.56
C ALA A 144 21.03 5.74 -7.73
N MET A 145 20.01 4.95 -8.12
CA MET A 145 19.06 5.33 -9.17
C MET A 145 18.23 6.54 -8.74
N LEU A 146 17.61 6.48 -7.57
CA LEU A 146 16.74 7.55 -7.09
C LEU A 146 17.49 8.84 -6.80
N SER A 147 18.72 8.78 -6.29
CA SER A 147 19.55 9.98 -6.06
C SER A 147 19.83 10.78 -7.35
N LYS A 148 19.74 10.16 -8.52
CA LYS A 148 19.86 10.83 -9.82
C LYS A 148 18.56 11.49 -10.28
N ILE A 149 17.42 10.94 -9.87
CA ILE A 149 16.07 11.40 -10.25
C ILE A 149 15.61 12.51 -9.29
N ASP A 150 15.75 12.26 -8.00
CA ASP A 150 15.37 13.18 -6.94
C ASP A 150 16.43 13.14 -5.82
N LYS A 151 17.17 14.23 -5.65
CA LYS A 151 18.22 14.34 -4.62
C LYS A 151 17.63 14.35 -3.20
N ASP A 152 16.37 14.72 -3.07
CA ASP A 152 15.68 14.89 -1.78
C ASP A 152 14.74 13.73 -1.46
N TYR A 153 14.79 12.63 -2.24
CA TYR A 153 13.88 11.49 -2.08
C TYR A 153 13.83 10.90 -0.67
N LYS A 154 14.87 11.10 0.14
CA LYS A 154 14.94 10.57 1.52
C LYS A 154 14.12 11.36 2.52
N ASN A 155 13.81 12.62 2.22
CA ASN A 155 13.25 13.59 3.17
C ASN A 155 11.72 13.71 3.07
N ASN A 156 11.08 12.90 2.24
CA ASN A 156 9.62 12.86 2.14
C ASN A 156 9.08 11.43 2.29
N PRO A 157 7.82 11.26 2.73
CA PRO A 157 7.24 9.94 2.98
C PRO A 157 6.77 9.21 1.73
N ASP A 158 6.86 9.81 0.54
CA ASP A 158 6.35 9.26 -0.70
C ASP A 158 6.82 7.83 -0.98
N ILE A 159 6.02 7.09 -1.73
CA ILE A 159 6.39 5.79 -2.27
C ILE A 159 7.51 5.97 -3.27
N LYS A 160 8.57 5.21 -3.12
CA LYS A 160 9.77 5.37 -3.94
C LYS A 160 9.81 4.49 -5.17
N TRP A 161 9.08 3.38 -5.14
CA TRP A 161 9.01 2.43 -6.26
C TRP A 161 7.81 1.49 -6.14
N ASN A 162 7.55 0.72 -7.21
CA ASN A 162 6.57 -0.36 -7.20
C ASN A 162 6.91 -1.42 -6.14
N PHE A 163 5.89 -2.09 -5.63
CA PHE A 163 5.98 -3.11 -4.58
C PHE A 163 6.41 -2.60 -3.20
N THR A 164 6.15 -1.32 -2.90
CA THR A 164 6.14 -0.84 -1.52
C THR A 164 4.90 -1.41 -0.81
N LYS A 165 5.10 -1.97 0.37
CA LYS A 165 4.10 -2.72 1.12
C LYS A 165 3.85 -2.07 2.47
N PHE A 166 2.59 -1.99 2.87
CA PHE A 166 2.18 -1.58 4.22
C PHE A 166 1.43 -2.72 4.88
N ILE A 167 1.68 -2.95 6.16
CA ILE A 167 0.92 -3.91 6.97
C ILE A 167 0.05 -3.14 7.95
N VAL A 168 -1.24 -3.47 7.93
CA VAL A 168 -2.25 -2.94 8.85
C VAL A 168 -2.69 -4.08 9.76
N ASP A 169 -2.70 -3.84 11.08
CA ASP A 169 -3.12 -4.81 12.07
C ASP A 169 -4.67 -4.93 12.15
N ARG A 170 -5.16 -5.87 12.95
CA ARG A 170 -6.59 -6.14 13.15
C ARG A 170 -7.39 -4.95 13.73
N SER A 171 -6.70 -3.95 14.25
CA SER A 171 -7.29 -2.73 14.82
C SER A 171 -7.23 -1.54 13.87
N GLY A 172 -6.71 -1.71 12.65
CA GLY A 172 -6.56 -0.65 11.65
C GLY A 172 -5.33 0.22 11.84
N ASN A 173 -4.36 -0.19 12.66
CA ASN A 173 -3.09 0.54 12.80
C ASN A 173 -2.10 0.10 11.72
N VAL A 174 -1.46 1.06 11.07
CA VAL A 174 -0.36 0.79 10.13
C VAL A 174 0.90 0.48 10.94
N VAL A 175 1.27 -0.81 11.01
CA VAL A 175 2.35 -1.28 11.89
C VAL A 175 3.70 -1.37 11.20
N ALA A 176 3.73 -1.56 9.88
CA ALA A 176 4.97 -1.67 9.11
C ALA A 176 4.85 -1.10 7.70
N ARG A 177 6.00 -0.65 7.18
CA ARG A 177 6.24 -0.36 5.76
C ARG A 177 7.48 -1.12 5.33
N PHE A 178 7.40 -1.76 4.14
CA PHE A 178 8.49 -2.50 3.53
C PHE A 178 8.72 -1.99 2.11
N GLU A 179 9.92 -1.56 1.82
CA GLU A 179 10.33 -1.19 0.47
C GLU A 179 10.53 -2.45 -0.40
N PRO A 180 10.50 -2.35 -1.74
CA PRO A 180 10.61 -3.51 -2.63
C PRO A 180 11.92 -4.31 -2.46
N THR A 181 12.97 -3.70 -1.93
CA THR A 181 14.27 -4.32 -1.68
C THR A 181 14.32 -5.19 -0.42
N GLU A 182 13.29 -5.11 0.44
CA GLU A 182 13.18 -5.96 1.62
C GLU A 182 12.84 -7.40 1.23
N LYS A 183 13.40 -8.36 1.98
CA LYS A 183 13.12 -9.77 1.77
C LYS A 183 11.68 -10.11 2.10
N MET A 184 11.01 -10.87 1.24
CA MET A 184 9.61 -11.26 1.43
C MET A 184 9.40 -12.11 2.69
N GLU A 185 10.41 -12.87 3.13
CA GLU A 185 10.35 -13.61 4.40
C GLU A 185 10.22 -12.68 5.63
N LYS A 186 10.71 -11.43 5.53
CA LYS A 186 10.53 -10.44 6.60
C LYS A 186 9.09 -9.92 6.63
N VAL A 187 8.50 -9.71 5.45
CA VAL A 187 7.08 -9.35 5.30
C VAL A 187 6.20 -10.48 5.86
N ALA A 188 6.46 -11.72 5.44
CA ALA A 188 5.72 -12.90 5.90
C ALA A 188 5.78 -13.07 7.44
N ARG A 189 6.95 -12.91 8.06
CA ARG A 189 7.07 -12.95 9.53
C ARG A 189 6.28 -11.85 10.23
N CYS A 190 6.23 -10.65 9.64
CA CYS A 190 5.42 -9.57 10.20
C CYS A 190 3.92 -9.94 10.15
N VAL A 191 3.42 -10.42 9.03
CA VAL A 191 2.04 -10.90 8.88
C VAL A 191 1.77 -12.03 9.88
N GLU A 192 2.65 -13.04 9.95
CA GLU A 192 2.51 -14.21 10.83
C GLU A 192 2.44 -13.82 12.33
N SER A 193 3.12 -12.76 12.73
CA SER A 193 3.08 -12.27 14.12
C SER A 193 1.78 -11.56 14.50
N LEU A 194 0.92 -11.22 13.53
CA LEU A 194 -0.33 -10.48 13.71
C LEU A 194 -1.59 -11.34 13.55
N ILE A 195 -1.43 -12.53 12.97
CA ILE A 195 -2.50 -13.51 12.75
C ILE A 195 -2.73 -14.36 13.99
#